data_ea77ad8099ed460f616940a34e861d09
#
_entry.id   ea77ad8099ed460f616940a34e861d09
#
_cell.length_a   1.000
_cell.length_b   1.000
_cell.length_c   1.000
_cell.angle_alpha   90.00
_cell.angle_beta   90.00
_cell.angle_gamma   90.00
#
_symmetry.space_group_name_H-M   'P 1'
#
loop_
_entity.id
_entity.type
_entity.pdbx_description
1 polymer ?
#
loop_
_entity_poly.entity_id
_entity_poly.type
_entity_poly.pdbx_seq_one_letter_code
_entity_poly.pdbx_strand_id
1 'polypeptide(L)'
;MGGWGTTGRGRLCACVLMLAALLLASAGAAAAQDVALARLAADPPPDEVLAGLHDASLEHFHDRGILFENNREARWWRVTALRDMEAGLEPQLVLESPYSSRVEAWVPGGAQGSLHAIYGGTGDERYSARALVIPLPSGLAAGDSIWLRVFAPAGYPMQVSLAPRDEVHRADRSHVAWRSAILTALLVLGLLAIGFWVGTGDRGYGYLSGMLLWALVFLVTVGGEVRSWPVLDPILAESPQLSRLAAMLGLICSNLFQQRYLDMPRRLPRLSRVLDGITLVTAALAAVTLFSAAPAIPTIGNLALIASALIAVIASSRLAWRGDRPALLLLASWAPLALFAILRALQLNELWKDAPAWLGQSLSFGFVLAGLLLTLGLAHKLLELRRDRDLASARADADALTGAASRAAIERALVQATRDADGNGTPLAVAFADIDLFKGINDGHGHQMGDRCLQEVCRTIVATLGDRVLVGRYGGDEFLLVLPRCGLGQARAAAERVRVAVGELRLEADGRVVECSVSFGVAEWVPGESMEKLLRRADAALYASKSAGRDRVSASAASDALDAMA
;
A
#
# COMPACT_ATOMS: atom_id res chain seq x y z
N MET A 1 -15.12 -0.13 -22.22
CA MET A 1 -15.53 1.20 -21.75
C MET A 1 -16.77 1.05 -20.88
N GLY A 2 -16.59 0.76 -19.61
CA GLY A 2 -17.66 0.53 -18.61
C GLY A 2 -17.62 1.64 -17.57
N GLY A 3 -18.70 2.41 -17.52
CA GLY A 3 -18.84 3.65 -16.79
C GLY A 3 -18.78 3.52 -15.28
N TRP A 4 -17.75 4.04 -14.68
CA TRP A 4 -17.82 4.66 -13.38
C TRP A 4 -18.11 6.15 -13.62
N GLY A 5 -19.39 6.39 -13.90
CA GLY A 5 -19.93 7.72 -14.08
C GLY A 5 -19.75 8.57 -12.82
N THR A 6 -20.01 9.85 -12.96
CA THR A 6 -20.02 10.93 -11.96
C THR A 6 -20.53 10.54 -10.55
N THR A 7 -21.30 9.46 -10.43
CA THR A 7 -21.82 8.85 -9.18
C THR A 7 -20.74 8.19 -8.30
N GLY A 8 -19.67 7.64 -8.86
CA GLY A 8 -18.58 7.02 -8.06
C GLY A 8 -17.67 8.06 -7.39
N ARG A 9 -17.45 9.19 -8.07
CA ARG A 9 -16.66 10.32 -7.52
C ARG A 9 -17.37 10.98 -6.33
N GLY A 10 -18.69 11.16 -6.45
CA GLY A 10 -19.53 11.69 -5.38
C GLY A 10 -19.58 10.78 -4.15
N ARG A 11 -19.63 9.47 -4.34
CA ARG A 11 -19.69 8.49 -3.23
C ARG A 11 -18.37 8.42 -2.44
N LEU A 12 -17.22 8.45 -3.10
CA LEU A 12 -15.92 8.44 -2.41
C LEU A 12 -15.70 9.73 -1.62
N CYS A 13 -15.98 10.90 -2.21
CA CYS A 13 -15.96 12.18 -1.49
C CYS A 13 -16.98 12.21 -0.34
N ALA A 14 -18.18 11.69 -0.54
CA ALA A 14 -19.21 11.60 0.50
C ALA A 14 -18.79 10.68 1.64
N CYS A 15 -18.17 9.52 1.37
CA CYS A 15 -17.65 8.63 2.41
C CYS A 15 -16.52 9.28 3.23
N VAL A 16 -15.58 9.97 2.58
CA VAL A 16 -14.49 10.69 3.26
C VAL A 16 -15.04 11.85 4.08
N LEU A 17 -15.98 12.62 3.56
CA LEU A 17 -16.67 13.71 4.28
C LEU A 17 -17.56 13.18 5.42
N MET A 18 -18.25 12.05 5.22
CA MET A 18 -19.05 11.41 6.24
C MET A 18 -18.20 10.82 7.37
N LEU A 19 -17.02 10.26 7.04
CA LEU A 19 -16.05 9.79 8.03
C LEU A 19 -15.44 10.96 8.82
N ALA A 20 -15.11 12.06 8.14
CA ALA A 20 -14.66 13.30 8.76
C ALA A 20 -15.77 13.92 9.64
N ALA A 21 -17.03 13.89 9.18
CA ALA A 21 -18.19 14.36 9.95
C ALA A 21 -18.50 13.48 11.17
N LEU A 22 -18.33 12.14 11.06
CA LEU A 22 -18.43 11.22 12.20
C LEU A 22 -17.34 11.46 13.24
N LEU A 23 -16.12 11.78 12.81
CA LEU A 23 -15.02 12.18 13.70
C LEU A 23 -15.28 13.55 14.35
N LEU A 24 -15.90 14.47 13.63
CA LEU A 24 -16.33 15.76 14.17
C LEU A 24 -17.53 15.64 15.13
N ALA A 25 -18.44 14.71 14.86
CA ALA A 25 -19.62 14.46 15.71
C ALA A 25 -19.27 13.72 17.01
N SER A 26 -18.14 13.01 17.07
CA SER A 26 -17.60 12.43 18.32
C SER A 26 -16.94 13.47 19.23
N ALA A 27 -16.94 14.75 18.85
CA ALA A 27 -16.56 15.87 19.71
C ALA A 27 -17.57 15.94 20.86
N GLY A 28 -17.29 15.16 21.91
CA GLY A 28 -18.09 15.10 23.14
C GLY A 28 -18.38 16.49 23.67
N ALA A 29 -19.51 16.60 24.35
CA ALA A 29 -19.90 17.77 25.10
C ALA A 29 -18.70 18.33 25.89
N ALA A 30 -18.52 19.63 25.85
CA ALA A 30 -17.49 20.32 26.63
C ALA A 30 -17.61 19.84 28.08
N ALA A 31 -16.59 19.08 28.54
CA ALA A 31 -16.53 18.69 29.95
C ALA A 31 -16.57 19.96 30.80
N ALA A 32 -17.39 19.95 31.83
CA ALA A 32 -17.43 21.05 32.78
C ALA A 32 -15.99 21.29 33.28
N GLN A 33 -15.61 22.56 33.39
CA GLN A 33 -14.27 22.90 33.87
C GLN A 33 -14.21 22.59 35.38
N ASP A 34 -13.42 21.57 35.73
CA ASP A 34 -13.29 21.10 37.11
C ASP A 34 -12.14 21.79 37.87
N VAL A 35 -11.26 22.46 37.14
CA VAL A 35 -10.06 23.11 37.69
C VAL A 35 -9.83 24.50 37.10
N ALA A 36 -9.31 25.41 37.95
CA ALA A 36 -8.74 26.67 37.49
C ALA A 36 -7.22 26.61 37.57
N LEU A 37 -6.54 27.17 36.55
CA LEU A 37 -5.10 27.17 36.46
C LEU A 37 -4.53 28.57 36.65
N ALA A 38 -3.42 28.65 37.39
CA ALA A 38 -2.60 29.86 37.47
C ALA A 38 -1.13 29.49 37.42
N ARG A 39 -0.30 30.34 36.82
CA ARG A 39 1.13 30.08 36.55
C ARG A 39 2.00 31.16 37.19
N LEU A 40 3.17 30.75 37.71
CA LEU A 40 4.25 31.67 38.03
C LEU A 40 5.22 31.80 36.85
N ALA A 41 5.61 33.03 36.55
CA ALA A 41 6.57 33.31 35.48
C ALA A 41 8.02 32.90 35.83
N ALA A 42 8.32 32.70 37.12
CA ALA A 42 9.60 32.29 37.64
C ALA A 42 9.59 30.89 38.26
N ASP A 43 10.73 30.32 38.59
CA ASP A 43 10.90 29.05 39.32
C ASP A 43 11.56 29.28 40.69
N PRO A 44 10.82 29.89 41.64
CA PRO A 44 11.31 30.09 43.00
C PRO A 44 11.40 28.76 43.77
N PRO A 45 12.10 28.74 44.93
CA PRO A 45 12.18 27.56 45.80
C PRO A 45 10.81 27.08 46.24
N PRO A 46 10.57 25.76 46.43
CA PRO A 46 9.31 25.21 46.86
C PRO A 46 8.74 25.83 48.13
N ASP A 47 9.62 26.09 49.11
CA ASP A 47 9.19 26.62 50.41
C ASP A 47 8.59 28.03 50.30
N GLU A 48 9.07 28.85 49.38
CA GLU A 48 8.54 30.20 49.12
C GLU A 48 7.17 30.15 48.42
N VAL A 49 7.05 29.21 47.46
CA VAL A 49 5.75 29.03 46.73
C VAL A 49 4.68 28.51 47.66
N LEU A 50 5.00 27.50 48.44
CA LEU A 50 4.04 26.88 49.37
C LEU A 50 3.67 27.81 50.51
N ALA A 51 4.58 28.74 50.91
CA ALA A 51 4.26 29.80 51.88
C ALA A 51 3.41 30.94 51.30
N GLY A 52 3.09 30.94 50.01
CA GLY A 52 2.24 31.97 49.39
C GLY A 52 2.97 33.30 49.10
N LEU A 53 4.33 33.35 49.20
CA LEU A 53 5.09 34.57 49.00
C LEU A 53 4.98 35.15 47.59
N HIS A 54 4.61 34.30 46.62
CA HIS A 54 4.49 34.65 45.19
C HIS A 54 3.05 34.72 44.67
N ASP A 55 2.02 34.60 45.52
CA ASP A 55 0.61 34.57 45.12
C ASP A 55 0.16 35.81 44.33
N ALA A 56 0.71 36.97 44.63
CA ALA A 56 0.42 38.23 43.95
C ALA A 56 0.97 38.29 42.50
N SER A 57 1.91 37.41 42.14
CA SER A 57 2.54 37.35 40.81
C SER A 57 1.98 36.21 39.93
N LEU A 58 0.87 35.55 40.37
CA LEU A 58 0.23 34.50 39.60
C LEU A 58 -0.53 35.06 38.38
N GLU A 59 -0.20 34.55 37.22
CA GLU A 59 -0.98 34.75 36.01
C GLU A 59 -2.13 33.74 35.96
N HIS A 60 -3.38 34.22 35.97
CA HIS A 60 -4.57 33.35 35.95
C HIS A 60 -4.96 33.02 34.52
N PHE A 61 -5.13 31.72 34.24
CA PHE A 61 -5.61 31.21 32.95
C PHE A 61 -7.06 30.76 33.10
N HIS A 62 -7.96 31.42 32.40
CA HIS A 62 -9.38 31.10 32.40
C HIS A 62 -9.76 30.02 31.39
N ASP A 63 -8.76 29.43 30.72
CA ASP A 63 -8.93 28.52 29.60
C ASP A 63 -8.90 27.05 30.03
N ARG A 64 -10.07 26.44 30.12
CA ARG A 64 -10.42 24.99 30.03
C ARG A 64 -9.46 23.96 30.62
N GLY A 65 -8.65 24.29 31.61
CA GLY A 65 -7.76 23.33 32.24
C GLY A 65 -6.59 22.85 31.35
N ILE A 66 -6.13 23.66 30.40
CA ILE A 66 -4.98 23.32 29.53
C ILE A 66 -3.72 23.98 30.10
N LEU A 67 -2.75 23.14 30.48
CA LEU A 67 -1.43 23.54 30.89
C LEU A 67 -0.49 23.41 29.69
N PHE A 68 0.17 24.51 29.34
CA PHE A 68 1.13 24.52 28.25
C PHE A 68 2.47 25.08 28.69
N GLU A 69 3.52 24.30 28.56
CA GLU A 69 4.89 24.72 28.78
C GLU A 69 5.77 24.28 27.61
N ASN A 70 6.62 25.19 27.15
CA ASN A 70 7.61 24.96 26.12
C ASN A 70 8.95 25.55 26.58
N ASN A 71 9.38 25.18 27.77
CA ASN A 71 10.56 25.77 28.36
C ASN A 71 11.51 24.71 28.91
N ARG A 72 12.83 25.01 28.86
CA ARG A 72 13.86 24.16 29.48
C ARG A 72 14.00 24.39 30.99
N GLU A 73 13.35 25.42 31.50
CA GLU A 73 13.29 25.71 32.93
C GLU A 73 11.94 25.21 33.46
N ALA A 74 11.92 24.69 34.69
CA ALA A 74 10.70 24.30 35.35
C ALA A 74 9.83 25.55 35.64
N ARG A 75 8.51 25.38 35.66
CA ARG A 75 7.55 26.41 35.96
C ARG A 75 6.51 25.89 36.96
N TRP A 76 6.09 26.80 37.81
CA TRP A 76 5.07 26.51 38.80
C TRP A 76 3.68 26.80 38.30
N TRP A 77 2.80 25.85 38.54
CA TRP A 77 1.36 25.95 38.26
C TRP A 77 0.55 25.67 39.51
N ARG A 78 -0.43 26.49 39.78
CA ARG A 78 -1.44 26.25 40.78
C ARG A 78 -2.69 25.73 40.11
N VAL A 79 -3.14 24.54 40.52
CA VAL A 79 -4.37 23.88 40.09
C VAL A 79 -5.36 24.00 41.22
N THR A 80 -6.42 24.79 41.05
CA THR A 80 -7.44 25.00 42.07
C THR A 80 -8.70 24.21 41.68
N ALA A 81 -9.25 23.42 42.61
CA ALA A 81 -10.48 22.68 42.42
C ALA A 81 -11.69 23.62 42.36
N LEU A 82 -12.56 23.45 41.37
CA LEU A 82 -13.80 24.23 41.24
C LEU A 82 -15.03 23.52 41.83
N ARG A 83 -14.86 22.23 42.18
CA ARG A 83 -15.89 21.42 42.83
C ARG A 83 -15.31 20.53 43.91
N ASP A 84 -16.16 20.09 44.83
CA ASP A 84 -15.79 19.14 45.87
C ASP A 84 -15.57 17.74 45.24
N MET A 85 -14.56 17.06 45.71
CA MET A 85 -14.24 15.67 45.36
C MET A 85 -14.11 14.87 46.66
N GLU A 86 -15.09 14.03 46.94
CA GLU A 86 -15.11 13.21 48.17
C GLU A 86 -14.01 12.13 48.15
N ALA A 87 -13.37 11.90 49.28
CA ALA A 87 -12.32 10.87 49.43
C ALA A 87 -12.80 9.45 49.04
N GLY A 88 -14.09 9.15 49.29
CA GLY A 88 -14.70 7.85 48.95
C GLY A 88 -14.73 7.54 47.45
N LEU A 89 -14.59 8.53 46.57
CA LEU A 89 -14.49 8.37 45.12
C LEU A 89 -13.05 8.14 44.64
N GLU A 90 -12.08 8.09 45.56
CA GLU A 90 -10.66 8.03 45.24
C GLU A 90 -10.26 9.03 44.14
N PRO A 91 -10.49 10.34 44.34
CA PRO A 91 -10.25 11.33 43.30
C PRO A 91 -8.80 11.42 42.89
N GLN A 92 -8.60 11.74 41.65
CA GLN A 92 -7.29 11.80 41.02
C GLN A 92 -7.15 13.07 40.19
N LEU A 93 -6.00 13.74 40.27
CA LEU A 93 -5.61 14.76 39.33
C LEU A 93 -4.98 14.08 38.13
N VAL A 94 -5.56 14.30 36.96
CA VAL A 94 -5.17 13.65 35.69
C VAL A 94 -4.55 14.68 34.78
N LEU A 95 -3.31 14.41 34.34
CA LEU A 95 -2.63 15.19 33.31
C LEU A 95 -2.54 14.34 32.05
N GLU A 96 -3.30 14.69 31.02
CA GLU A 96 -3.33 13.98 29.75
C GLU A 96 -2.20 14.47 28.83
N SER A 97 -1.62 13.55 28.07
CA SER A 97 -0.54 13.83 27.10
C SER A 97 0.76 14.43 27.69
N PRO A 98 1.27 13.95 28.83
CA PRO A 98 2.44 14.49 29.50
C PRO A 98 3.77 13.98 28.89
N TYR A 99 3.82 13.72 27.59
CA TYR A 99 4.96 13.14 26.89
C TYR A 99 6.22 13.99 27.07
N SER A 100 7.30 13.37 27.51
CA SER A 100 8.59 14.02 27.81
C SER A 100 8.55 15.09 28.91
N SER A 101 7.49 15.11 29.72
CA SER A 101 7.35 16.05 30.83
C SER A 101 7.65 15.37 32.16
N ARG A 102 8.25 16.12 33.07
CA ARG A 102 8.42 15.76 34.49
C ARG A 102 7.59 16.71 35.33
N VAL A 103 6.82 16.18 36.25
CA VAL A 103 5.94 16.96 37.10
C VAL A 103 6.20 16.61 38.56
N GLU A 104 6.60 17.59 39.35
CA GLU A 104 6.63 17.47 40.79
C GLU A 104 5.31 18.03 41.34
N ALA A 105 4.63 17.30 42.20
CA ALA A 105 3.32 17.65 42.71
C ALA A 105 3.30 17.74 44.25
N TRP A 106 2.69 18.80 44.75
CA TRP A 106 2.41 19.01 46.18
C TRP A 106 0.90 19.04 46.37
N VAL A 107 0.38 17.98 47.01
CA VAL A 107 -1.05 17.84 47.30
C VAL A 107 -1.38 18.37 48.70
N PRO A 108 -2.59 18.88 48.96
CA PRO A 108 -3.02 19.30 50.29
C PRO A 108 -2.83 18.18 51.33
N GLY A 109 -2.17 18.51 52.46
CA GLY A 109 -1.87 17.55 53.53
C GLY A 109 -0.62 16.70 53.30
N GLY A 110 0.05 16.79 52.17
CA GLY A 110 1.36 16.13 51.88
C GLY A 110 2.55 17.01 52.31
N ALA A 111 3.50 16.44 53.05
CA ALA A 111 4.68 17.18 53.57
C ALA A 111 5.80 17.31 52.52
N GLN A 112 5.79 16.51 51.43
CA GLN A 112 6.85 16.51 50.40
C GLN A 112 6.26 16.42 49.00
N GLY A 113 6.92 17.03 48.04
CA GLY A 113 6.58 16.91 46.62
C GLY A 113 6.85 15.50 46.09
N SER A 114 5.97 14.98 45.26
CA SER A 114 6.10 13.70 44.57
C SER A 114 6.46 13.93 43.11
N LEU A 115 7.48 13.23 42.61
CA LEU A 115 7.91 13.32 41.19
C LEU A 115 7.15 12.31 40.36
N HIS A 116 6.56 12.80 39.27
CA HIS A 116 5.82 11.99 38.30
C HIS A 116 6.34 12.23 36.88
N ALA A 117 6.59 11.14 36.16
CA ALA A 117 6.96 11.18 34.74
C ALA A 117 6.45 9.92 34.04
N ILE A 118 6.23 9.98 32.74
CA ILE A 118 5.83 8.79 31.97
C ILE A 118 7.02 7.85 31.81
N TYR A 119 8.21 8.39 31.56
CA TYR A 119 9.45 7.63 31.37
C TYR A 119 10.41 7.82 32.55
N GLY A 120 11.29 6.84 32.79
CA GLY A 120 12.31 6.93 33.83
C GLY A 120 11.93 6.30 35.17
N GLY A 121 10.96 5.40 35.20
CA GLY A 121 10.62 4.58 36.38
C GLY A 121 9.90 5.31 37.52
N THR A 122 9.50 6.56 37.34
CA THR A 122 8.76 7.35 38.35
C THR A 122 7.26 7.37 38.11
N GLY A 123 6.77 6.83 36.97
CA GLY A 123 5.35 6.68 36.66
C GLY A 123 4.78 5.43 37.30
N ASP A 124 3.68 5.57 38.06
CA ASP A 124 2.98 4.42 38.59
C ASP A 124 1.92 3.93 37.59
N GLU A 125 2.27 2.87 36.84
CA GLU A 125 1.41 2.26 35.81
C GLU A 125 0.07 1.73 36.36
N ARG A 126 -0.02 1.54 37.68
CA ARG A 126 -1.25 1.07 38.33
C ARG A 126 -2.38 2.08 38.22
N TYR A 127 -2.08 3.37 38.03
CA TYR A 127 -3.08 4.41 37.98
C TYR A 127 -3.60 4.71 36.58
N SER A 128 -2.73 4.82 35.57
CA SER A 128 -3.18 5.06 34.20
C SER A 128 -2.17 4.63 33.15
N ALA A 129 -2.67 4.12 32.03
CA ALA A 129 -1.86 3.77 30.86
C ALA A 129 -1.59 4.96 29.91
N ARG A 130 -2.36 6.07 30.01
CA ARG A 130 -2.35 7.20 29.06
C ARG A 130 -1.93 8.54 29.65
N ALA A 131 -2.07 8.70 30.96
CA ALA A 131 -1.91 9.97 31.65
C ALA A 131 -0.99 9.87 32.87
N LEU A 132 -0.41 10.98 33.30
CA LEU A 132 0.11 11.09 34.65
C LEU A 132 -1.05 11.31 35.61
N VAL A 133 -1.10 10.51 36.65
CA VAL A 133 -2.18 10.53 37.63
C VAL A 133 -1.57 10.74 38.99
N ILE A 134 -2.10 11.72 39.70
CA ILE A 134 -1.69 12.07 41.06
C ILE A 134 -2.89 11.76 41.97
N PRO A 135 -2.78 10.73 42.86
CA PRO A 135 -3.86 10.35 43.74
C PRO A 135 -4.11 11.40 44.84
N LEU A 136 -5.36 11.61 45.18
CA LEU A 136 -5.83 12.56 46.19
C LEU A 136 -6.58 11.82 47.29
N PRO A 137 -5.88 11.06 48.14
CA PRO A 137 -6.54 10.14 49.09
C PRO A 137 -7.42 10.83 50.12
N SER A 138 -7.14 12.10 50.45
CA SER A 138 -7.93 12.87 51.42
C SER A 138 -9.15 13.55 50.81
N GLY A 139 -9.40 13.35 49.50
CA GLY A 139 -10.36 14.18 48.76
C GLY A 139 -9.83 15.57 48.47
N LEU A 140 -10.66 16.44 47.92
CA LEU A 140 -10.33 17.83 47.62
C LEU A 140 -11.60 18.67 47.72
N ALA A 141 -11.58 19.75 48.50
CA ALA A 141 -12.69 20.68 48.58
C ALA A 141 -12.58 21.75 47.46
N ALA A 142 -13.72 22.32 47.09
CA ALA A 142 -13.73 23.46 46.17
C ALA A 142 -12.93 24.63 46.79
N GLY A 143 -11.99 25.16 46.01
CA GLY A 143 -11.04 26.18 46.45
C GLY A 143 -9.70 25.63 46.90
N ASP A 144 -9.56 24.35 47.20
CA ASP A 144 -8.26 23.74 47.49
C ASP A 144 -7.34 23.79 46.28
N SER A 145 -6.04 23.94 46.55
CA SER A 145 -5.05 24.09 45.49
C SER A 145 -3.97 23.02 45.57
N ILE A 146 -3.61 22.48 44.40
CA ILE A 146 -2.49 21.58 44.19
C ILE A 146 -1.41 22.37 43.46
N TRP A 147 -0.18 22.29 43.91
CA TRP A 147 0.94 22.93 43.25
C TRP A 147 1.70 21.92 42.42
N LEU A 148 1.95 22.29 41.14
CA LEU A 148 2.72 21.50 40.17
C LEU A 148 3.91 22.29 39.73
N ARG A 149 5.11 21.69 39.80
CA ARG A 149 6.32 22.22 39.18
C ARG A 149 6.57 21.39 37.94
N VAL A 150 6.41 21.99 36.76
CA VAL A 150 6.37 21.29 35.47
C VAL A 150 7.62 21.63 34.67
N PHE A 151 8.32 20.58 34.24
CA PHE A 151 9.43 20.66 33.31
C PHE A 151 8.99 19.96 32.00
N ALA A 152 8.79 20.71 30.91
CA ALA A 152 8.26 20.23 29.64
C ALA A 152 9.06 20.73 28.43
N PRO A 153 10.21 20.12 28.14
CA PRO A 153 11.13 20.60 27.07
C PRO A 153 10.59 20.40 25.64
N ALA A 154 9.52 19.65 25.47
CA ALA A 154 8.97 19.33 24.15
C ALA A 154 7.72 20.16 23.76
N GLY A 155 7.15 20.95 24.67
CA GLY A 155 6.05 21.87 24.36
C GLY A 155 4.75 21.20 23.89
N TYR A 156 4.20 20.29 24.70
CA TYR A 156 2.86 19.71 24.44
C TYR A 156 1.83 20.30 25.40
N PRO A 157 0.62 20.65 24.90
CA PRO A 157 -0.46 21.04 25.80
C PRO A 157 -0.91 19.80 26.59
N MET A 158 -0.95 19.94 27.91
CA MET A 158 -1.47 18.92 28.83
C MET A 158 -2.83 19.34 29.31
N GLN A 159 -3.84 18.50 29.16
CA GLN A 159 -5.13 18.75 29.73
C GLN A 159 -5.12 18.28 31.20
N VAL A 160 -5.51 19.17 32.10
CA VAL A 160 -5.61 18.92 33.54
C VAL A 160 -7.05 18.81 33.93
N SER A 161 -7.40 17.71 34.61
CA SER A 161 -8.77 17.46 35.08
C SER A 161 -8.77 16.72 36.42
N LEU A 162 -9.88 16.80 37.15
CA LEU A 162 -10.14 16.00 38.33
C LEU A 162 -11.14 14.92 37.98
N ALA A 163 -10.81 13.66 38.24
CA ALA A 163 -11.69 12.54 37.94
C ALA A 163 -11.68 11.47 39.04
N PRO A 164 -12.80 10.79 39.30
CA PRO A 164 -12.83 9.58 40.11
C PRO A 164 -11.99 8.47 39.46
N ARG A 165 -11.39 7.61 40.26
CA ARG A 165 -10.55 6.50 39.81
C ARG A 165 -11.22 5.60 38.74
N ASP A 166 -12.50 5.28 38.94
CA ASP A 166 -13.26 4.45 38.02
C ASP A 166 -13.44 5.09 36.64
N GLU A 167 -13.53 6.42 36.56
CA GLU A 167 -13.62 7.17 35.33
C GLU A 167 -12.29 7.14 34.60
N VAL A 168 -11.19 7.34 35.32
CA VAL A 168 -9.82 7.22 34.74
C VAL A 168 -9.61 5.84 34.15
N HIS A 169 -9.93 4.77 34.88
CA HIS A 169 -9.78 3.40 34.36
C HIS A 169 -10.71 3.07 33.17
N ARG A 170 -11.89 3.66 33.12
CA ARG A 170 -12.81 3.50 31.99
C ARG A 170 -12.25 4.18 30.75
N ALA A 171 -11.74 5.40 30.90
CA ALA A 171 -11.08 6.14 29.82
C ALA A 171 -9.82 5.42 29.33
N ASP A 172 -9.02 4.85 30.24
CA ASP A 172 -7.83 4.06 29.89
C ASP A 172 -8.16 2.83 29.06
N ARG A 173 -9.19 2.05 29.45
CA ARG A 173 -9.60 0.87 28.66
C ARG A 173 -9.97 1.23 27.23
N SER A 174 -10.72 2.32 27.04
CA SER A 174 -11.09 2.77 25.69
C SER A 174 -9.88 3.27 24.92
N HIS A 175 -8.97 3.99 25.58
CA HIS A 175 -7.72 4.47 24.98
C HIS A 175 -6.82 3.32 24.52
N VAL A 176 -6.57 2.34 25.39
CA VAL A 176 -5.73 1.17 25.08
C VAL A 176 -6.32 0.37 23.91
N ALA A 177 -7.64 0.12 23.92
CA ALA A 177 -8.31 -0.59 22.82
C ALA A 177 -8.16 0.15 21.49
N TRP A 178 -8.40 1.46 21.49
CA TRP A 178 -8.28 2.28 20.29
C TRP A 178 -6.84 2.38 19.79
N ARG A 179 -5.88 2.61 20.66
CA ARG A 179 -4.44 2.66 20.33
C ARG A 179 -3.96 1.34 19.77
N SER A 180 -4.31 0.23 20.42
CA SER A 180 -3.95 -1.11 19.94
C SER A 180 -4.50 -1.38 18.53
N ALA A 181 -5.74 -0.98 18.23
CA ALA A 181 -6.32 -1.12 16.91
C ALA A 181 -5.55 -0.30 15.86
N ILE A 182 -5.21 0.96 16.15
CA ILE A 182 -4.43 1.82 15.26
C ILE A 182 -3.03 1.25 14.99
N LEU A 183 -2.29 0.89 16.04
CA LEU A 183 -0.93 0.37 15.92
C LEU A 183 -0.91 -0.96 15.16
N THR A 184 -1.85 -1.85 15.44
CA THR A 184 -2.01 -3.12 14.71
C THR A 184 -2.33 -2.87 13.24
N ALA A 185 -3.24 -1.94 12.93
CA ALA A 185 -3.57 -1.60 11.56
C ALA A 185 -2.35 -1.07 10.79
N LEU A 186 -1.56 -0.18 11.38
CA LEU A 186 -0.33 0.33 10.75
C LEU A 186 0.71 -0.77 10.54
N LEU A 187 0.89 -1.66 11.51
CA LEU A 187 1.79 -2.81 11.40
C LEU A 187 1.37 -3.73 10.26
N VAL A 188 0.11 -4.13 10.23
CA VAL A 188 -0.43 -5.02 9.19
C VAL A 188 -0.33 -4.38 7.80
N LEU A 189 -0.70 -3.11 7.65
CA LEU A 189 -0.57 -2.40 6.38
C LEU A 189 0.88 -2.26 5.94
N GLY A 190 1.80 -1.98 6.88
CA GLY A 190 3.24 -1.91 6.61
C GLY A 190 3.81 -3.25 6.14
N LEU A 191 3.48 -4.35 6.82
CA LEU A 191 3.90 -5.70 6.45
C LEU A 191 3.29 -6.15 5.11
N LEU A 192 2.02 -5.82 4.87
CA LEU A 192 1.35 -6.08 3.59
C LEU A 192 2.07 -5.34 2.43
N ALA A 193 2.46 -4.10 2.65
CA ALA A 193 3.24 -3.33 1.68
C ALA A 193 4.63 -3.95 1.42
N ILE A 194 5.30 -4.52 2.44
CA ILE A 194 6.53 -5.31 2.24
C ILE A 194 6.26 -6.53 1.35
N GLY A 195 5.19 -7.28 1.63
CA GLY A 195 4.81 -8.44 0.82
C GLY A 195 4.61 -8.09 -0.66
N PHE A 196 3.93 -6.97 -0.93
CA PHE A 196 3.77 -6.46 -2.30
C PHE A 196 5.10 -6.01 -2.90
N TRP A 197 5.98 -5.36 -2.13
CA TRP A 197 7.30 -4.96 -2.60
C TRP A 197 8.14 -6.17 -3.02
N VAL A 198 8.23 -7.17 -2.16
CA VAL A 198 8.97 -8.41 -2.46
C VAL A 198 8.38 -9.14 -3.67
N GLY A 199 7.04 -9.22 -3.75
CA GLY A 199 6.36 -9.92 -4.85
C GLY A 199 6.40 -9.20 -6.20
N THR A 200 6.51 -7.86 -6.22
CA THR A 200 6.44 -7.07 -7.47
C THR A 200 7.75 -6.42 -7.87
N GLY A 201 8.69 -6.23 -6.92
CA GLY A 201 9.91 -5.45 -7.12
C GLY A 201 9.69 -3.94 -7.25
N ASP A 202 8.46 -3.42 -7.16
CA ASP A 202 8.19 -1.97 -7.27
C ASP A 202 8.55 -1.26 -5.95
N ARG A 203 9.56 -0.38 -6.03
CA ARG A 203 10.07 0.42 -4.91
C ARG A 203 8.99 1.32 -4.26
N GLY A 204 7.91 1.62 -4.97
CA GLY A 204 6.77 2.37 -4.42
C GLY A 204 6.19 1.71 -3.17
N TYR A 205 6.03 0.39 -3.19
CA TYR A 205 5.57 -0.36 -2.01
C TYR A 205 6.58 -0.33 -0.87
N GLY A 206 7.89 -0.38 -1.17
CA GLY A 206 8.94 -0.26 -0.16
C GLY A 206 8.91 1.09 0.56
N TYR A 207 8.73 2.19 -0.18
CA TYR A 207 8.59 3.52 0.41
C TYR A 207 7.29 3.66 1.23
N LEU A 208 6.16 3.10 0.76
CA LEU A 208 4.92 3.08 1.52
C LEU A 208 5.07 2.31 2.83
N SER A 209 5.70 1.14 2.78
CA SER A 209 6.00 0.35 3.98
C SER A 209 6.88 1.14 4.95
N GLY A 210 7.97 1.73 4.47
CA GLY A 210 8.84 2.57 5.30
C GLY A 210 8.08 3.72 5.96
N MET A 211 7.20 4.42 5.24
CA MET A 211 6.36 5.48 5.79
C MET A 211 5.46 4.97 6.93
N LEU A 212 4.77 3.83 6.73
CA LEU A 212 3.84 3.28 7.72
C LEU A 212 4.55 2.73 8.95
N LEU A 213 5.68 2.04 8.77
CA LEU A 213 6.43 1.47 9.88
C LEU A 213 7.15 2.55 10.70
N TRP A 214 7.68 3.59 10.07
CA TRP A 214 8.25 4.73 10.81
C TRP A 214 7.17 5.57 11.51
N ALA A 215 5.96 5.69 10.92
CA ALA A 215 4.82 6.28 11.61
C ALA A 215 4.39 5.44 12.82
N LEU A 216 4.42 4.10 12.72
CA LEU A 216 4.19 3.20 13.85
C LEU A 216 5.23 3.44 14.96
N VAL A 217 6.53 3.45 14.65
CA VAL A 217 7.60 3.72 15.63
C VAL A 217 7.39 5.09 16.29
N PHE A 218 7.10 6.12 15.50
CA PHE A 218 6.80 7.45 16.02
C PHE A 218 5.64 7.45 17.01
N LEU A 219 4.52 6.82 16.64
CA LEU A 219 3.32 6.77 17.50
C LEU A 219 3.58 6.00 18.79
N VAL A 220 4.27 4.86 18.71
CA VAL A 220 4.63 4.03 19.88
C VAL A 220 5.57 4.79 20.82
N THR A 221 6.53 5.55 20.29
CA THR A 221 7.46 6.32 21.12
C THR A 221 6.82 7.56 21.76
N VAL A 222 5.86 8.19 21.06
CA VAL A 222 5.15 9.38 21.60
C VAL A 222 3.99 8.97 22.50
N GLY A 223 3.38 7.80 22.26
CA GLY A 223 2.18 7.37 23.00
C GLY A 223 2.43 6.79 24.40
N GLY A 224 3.69 6.54 24.76
CA GLY A 224 4.03 5.97 26.07
C GLY A 224 3.93 4.45 26.15
N GLU A 225 3.58 3.74 25.06
CA GLU A 225 3.43 2.27 25.07
C GLU A 225 4.74 1.54 25.39
N VAL A 226 5.88 2.15 25.10
CA VAL A 226 7.20 1.54 25.36
C VAL A 226 7.75 1.77 26.77
N ARG A 227 7.03 2.47 27.65
CA ARG A 227 7.48 2.75 29.02
C ARG A 227 7.68 1.47 29.85
N SER A 228 6.92 0.43 29.55
CA SER A 228 7.04 -0.89 30.19
C SER A 228 8.16 -1.74 29.59
N TRP A 229 8.89 -1.25 28.60
CA TRP A 229 10.01 -1.98 27.98
C TRP A 229 11.33 -1.55 28.64
N PRO A 230 11.97 -2.43 29.45
CA PRO A 230 13.11 -2.06 30.28
C PRO A 230 14.31 -1.48 29.52
N VAL A 231 14.45 -1.81 28.23
CA VAL A 231 15.57 -1.33 27.39
C VAL A 231 15.29 0.04 26.80
N LEU A 232 14.02 0.33 26.44
CA LEU A 232 13.66 1.57 25.74
C LEU A 232 13.24 2.69 26.69
N ASP A 233 12.68 2.36 27.85
CA ASP A 233 12.25 3.35 28.82
C ASP A 233 13.37 4.35 29.24
N PRO A 234 14.58 3.92 29.64
CA PRO A 234 15.65 4.85 30.00
C PRO A 234 16.09 5.73 28.82
N ILE A 235 16.14 5.17 27.60
CA ILE A 235 16.55 5.90 26.39
C ILE A 235 15.55 7.02 26.08
N LEU A 236 14.26 6.74 26.22
CA LEU A 236 13.20 7.70 25.93
C LEU A 236 13.03 8.73 27.07
N ALA A 237 13.34 8.35 28.31
CA ALA A 237 13.31 9.25 29.46
C ALA A 237 14.32 10.40 29.33
N GLU A 238 15.50 10.10 28.75
CA GLU A 238 16.57 11.10 28.61
C GLU A 238 16.42 11.96 27.34
N SER A 239 15.83 11.41 26.27
CA SER A 239 15.82 12.15 25.01
C SER A 239 14.66 11.78 24.07
N PRO A 240 13.94 12.79 23.52
CA PRO A 240 12.95 12.58 22.46
C PRO A 240 13.58 12.30 21.08
N GLN A 241 14.88 11.98 21.01
CA GLN A 241 15.60 11.83 19.73
C GLN A 241 15.03 10.71 18.87
N LEU A 242 14.63 9.58 19.49
CA LEU A 242 14.09 8.43 18.75
C LEU A 242 12.77 8.77 18.04
N SER A 243 11.87 9.46 18.72
CA SER A 243 10.60 9.87 18.11
C SER A 243 10.79 10.89 16.98
N ARG A 244 11.72 11.84 17.15
CA ARG A 244 12.09 12.81 16.12
C ARG A 244 12.71 12.14 14.90
N LEU A 245 13.62 11.20 15.11
CA LEU A 245 14.25 10.41 14.07
C LEU A 245 13.22 9.62 13.28
N ALA A 246 12.30 8.93 13.97
CA ALA A 246 11.22 8.18 13.35
C ALA A 246 10.32 9.07 12.48
N ALA A 247 9.95 10.26 12.95
CA ALA A 247 9.18 11.22 12.18
C ALA A 247 9.90 11.66 10.90
N MET A 248 11.22 11.94 10.98
CA MET A 248 12.02 12.36 9.83
C MET A 248 12.21 11.25 8.81
N LEU A 249 12.47 10.02 9.25
CA LEU A 249 12.59 8.85 8.36
C LEU A 249 11.25 8.52 7.70
N GLY A 250 10.14 8.64 8.43
CA GLY A 250 8.80 8.54 7.88
C GLY A 250 8.54 9.59 6.80
N LEU A 251 8.94 10.84 7.02
CA LEU A 251 8.79 11.93 6.05
C LEU A 251 9.64 11.69 4.79
N ILE A 252 10.87 11.21 4.92
CA ILE A 252 11.73 10.84 3.79
C ILE A 252 11.05 9.75 2.95
N CYS A 253 10.59 8.67 3.58
CA CYS A 253 9.88 7.60 2.89
C CYS A 253 8.61 8.11 2.19
N SER A 254 7.87 9.00 2.83
CA SER A 254 6.68 9.65 2.30
C SER A 254 6.99 10.47 1.04
N ASN A 255 8.03 11.29 1.07
CA ASN A 255 8.45 12.11 -0.07
C ASN A 255 8.88 11.24 -1.27
N LEU A 256 9.67 10.19 -1.02
CA LEU A 256 10.09 9.24 -2.06
C LEU A 256 8.89 8.46 -2.63
N PHE A 257 7.93 8.09 -1.78
CA PHE A 257 6.69 7.47 -2.21
C PHE A 257 5.90 8.37 -3.16
N GLN A 258 5.66 9.64 -2.79
CA GLN A 258 4.92 10.60 -3.61
C GLN A 258 5.56 10.78 -4.98
N GLN A 259 6.89 10.96 -5.03
CA GLN A 259 7.62 11.12 -6.28
C GLN A 259 7.45 9.92 -7.20
N ARG A 260 7.55 8.71 -6.63
CA ARG A 260 7.41 7.47 -7.39
C ARG A 260 5.97 7.21 -7.83
N TYR A 261 5.02 7.42 -6.92
CA TYR A 261 3.60 7.13 -7.15
C TYR A 261 2.98 8.01 -8.23
N LEU A 262 3.32 9.32 -8.25
CA LEU A 262 2.84 10.30 -9.22
C LEU A 262 3.74 10.46 -10.45
N ASP A 263 4.87 9.75 -10.53
CA ASP A 263 5.93 9.97 -11.54
C ASP A 263 6.31 11.46 -11.65
N MET A 264 6.53 12.10 -10.48
CA MET A 264 6.75 13.55 -10.38
C MET A 264 7.96 14.04 -11.19
N PRO A 265 9.10 13.32 -11.27
CA PRO A 265 10.24 13.79 -12.07
C PRO A 265 9.91 14.05 -13.53
N ARG A 266 9.01 13.25 -14.11
CA ARG A 266 8.57 13.40 -15.52
C ARG A 266 7.41 14.37 -15.68
N ARG A 267 6.43 14.31 -14.78
CA ARG A 267 5.16 15.04 -14.91
C ARG A 267 5.18 16.45 -14.30
N LEU A 268 5.94 16.64 -13.21
CA LEU A 268 6.03 17.87 -12.41
C LEU A 268 7.48 18.17 -11.98
N PRO A 269 8.44 18.36 -12.92
CA PRO A 269 9.88 18.38 -12.62
C PRO A 269 10.31 19.51 -11.66
N ARG A 270 9.59 20.64 -11.65
CA ARG A 270 9.89 21.74 -10.72
C ARG A 270 9.52 21.38 -9.29
N LEU A 271 8.33 20.80 -9.07
CA LEU A 271 7.89 20.36 -7.73
C LEU A 271 8.73 19.20 -7.23
N SER A 272 9.14 18.26 -8.10
CA SER A 272 10.03 17.17 -7.76
C SER A 272 11.36 17.68 -7.21
N ARG A 273 12.03 18.64 -7.87
CA ARG A 273 13.29 19.21 -7.40
C ARG A 273 13.17 19.91 -6.03
N VAL A 274 12.06 20.60 -5.79
CA VAL A 274 11.80 21.21 -4.47
C VAL A 274 11.65 20.12 -3.42
N LEU A 275 10.90 19.05 -3.73
CA LEU A 275 10.71 17.95 -2.80
C LEU A 275 12.01 17.17 -2.54
N ASP A 276 12.90 17.04 -3.55
CA ASP A 276 14.25 16.47 -3.39
C ASP A 276 15.07 17.31 -2.41
N GLY A 277 15.04 18.64 -2.54
CA GLY A 277 15.71 19.55 -1.62
C GLY A 277 15.21 19.42 -0.18
N ILE A 278 13.88 19.35 0.01
CA ILE A 278 13.29 19.13 1.34
C ILE A 278 13.71 17.76 1.90
N THR A 279 13.71 16.74 1.08
CA THR A 279 14.13 15.38 1.49
C THR A 279 15.59 15.35 1.91
N LEU A 280 16.47 16.04 1.18
CA LEU A 280 17.89 16.17 1.54
C LEU A 280 18.08 16.90 2.87
N VAL A 281 17.38 18.03 3.05
CA VAL A 281 17.41 18.78 4.33
C VAL A 281 16.90 17.91 5.47
N THR A 282 15.82 17.17 5.27
CA THR A 282 15.26 16.26 6.29
C THR A 282 16.26 15.14 6.62
N ALA A 283 16.96 14.58 5.64
CA ALA A 283 18.00 13.57 5.85
C ALA A 283 19.20 14.12 6.63
N ALA A 284 19.64 15.33 6.33
CA ALA A 284 20.68 16.01 7.08
C ALA A 284 20.26 16.27 8.53
N LEU A 285 19.02 16.74 8.75
CA LEU A 285 18.46 16.92 10.09
C LEU A 285 18.35 15.61 10.86
N ALA A 286 17.95 14.52 10.22
CA ALA A 286 17.91 13.18 10.84
C ALA A 286 19.30 12.76 11.32
N ALA A 287 20.36 12.99 10.51
CA ALA A 287 21.74 12.71 10.91
C ALA A 287 22.19 13.60 12.09
N VAL A 288 21.86 14.90 12.07
CA VAL A 288 22.18 15.82 13.16
C VAL A 288 21.44 15.44 14.45
N THR A 289 20.21 14.95 14.35
CA THR A 289 19.40 14.52 15.51
C THR A 289 20.07 13.40 16.32
N LEU A 290 20.92 12.58 15.69
CA LEU A 290 21.68 11.52 16.39
C LEU A 290 22.69 12.09 17.40
N PHE A 291 23.19 13.30 17.15
CA PHE A 291 24.30 13.91 17.94
C PHE A 291 23.88 15.19 18.68
N SER A 292 22.73 15.75 18.41
CA SER A 292 22.29 17.03 18.95
C SER A 292 20.80 17.04 19.28
N ALA A 293 20.48 17.68 20.42
CA ALA A 293 19.10 17.95 20.86
C ALA A 293 18.70 19.43 20.65
N ALA A 294 19.37 20.15 19.74
CA ALA A 294 19.13 21.59 19.54
C ALA A 294 17.64 21.88 19.24
N PRO A 295 17.05 22.94 19.83
CA PRO A 295 15.61 23.26 19.69
C PRO A 295 15.20 23.67 18.28
N ALA A 296 16.14 24.09 17.44
CA ALA A 296 15.87 24.41 16.04
C ALA A 296 15.54 23.18 15.18
N ILE A 297 16.00 21.98 15.58
CA ILE A 297 15.80 20.74 14.79
C ILE A 297 14.31 20.40 14.61
N PRO A 298 13.48 20.30 15.66
CA PRO A 298 12.07 20.03 15.51
C PRO A 298 11.33 21.13 14.74
N THR A 299 11.70 22.39 14.92
CA THR A 299 11.09 23.51 14.19
C THR A 299 11.31 23.39 12.68
N ILE A 300 12.55 23.14 12.26
CA ILE A 300 12.87 22.96 10.83
C ILE A 300 12.22 21.67 10.30
N GLY A 301 12.20 20.59 11.09
CA GLY A 301 11.51 19.34 10.74
C GLY A 301 10.01 19.52 10.51
N ASN A 302 9.34 20.30 11.36
CA ASN A 302 7.92 20.63 11.21
C ASN A 302 7.65 21.49 9.97
N LEU A 303 8.52 22.45 9.66
CA LEU A 303 8.43 23.24 8.42
C LEU A 303 8.60 22.34 7.18
N ALA A 304 9.55 21.41 7.20
CA ALA A 304 9.75 20.43 6.14
C ALA A 304 8.53 19.53 5.95
N LEU A 305 7.88 19.09 7.04
CA LEU A 305 6.64 18.31 7.01
C LEU A 305 5.50 19.10 6.35
N ILE A 306 5.28 20.35 6.77
CA ILE A 306 4.23 21.22 6.21
C ILE A 306 4.50 21.47 4.73
N ALA A 307 5.71 21.80 4.34
CA ALA A 307 6.08 22.04 2.94
C ALA A 307 5.87 20.78 2.08
N SER A 308 6.27 19.61 2.57
CA SER A 308 6.04 18.32 1.88
C SER A 308 4.55 18.03 1.71
N ALA A 309 3.74 18.24 2.75
CA ALA A 309 2.30 18.04 2.71
C ALA A 309 1.61 19.00 1.70
N LEU A 310 2.01 20.26 1.66
CA LEU A 310 1.50 21.23 0.67
C LEU A 310 1.87 20.82 -0.75
N ILE A 311 3.11 20.39 -0.99
CA ILE A 311 3.56 19.90 -2.30
C ILE A 311 2.74 18.66 -2.71
N ALA A 312 2.48 17.74 -1.80
CA ALA A 312 1.65 16.56 -2.05
C ALA A 312 0.24 16.95 -2.50
N VAL A 313 -0.40 17.87 -1.79
CA VAL A 313 -1.75 18.36 -2.12
C VAL A 313 -1.75 19.12 -3.45
N ILE A 314 -0.79 20.00 -3.70
CA ILE A 314 -0.69 20.76 -4.95
C ILE A 314 -0.44 19.82 -6.14
N ALA A 315 0.51 18.88 -6.01
CA ALA A 315 0.86 17.95 -7.08
C ALA A 315 -0.32 17.03 -7.42
N SER A 316 -0.96 16.45 -6.40
CA SER A 316 -2.10 15.56 -6.58
C SER A 316 -3.33 16.30 -7.11
N SER A 317 -3.63 17.53 -6.66
CA SER A 317 -4.72 18.34 -7.20
C SER A 317 -4.52 18.67 -8.67
N ARG A 318 -3.31 19.10 -9.07
CA ARG A 318 -3.01 19.41 -10.49
C ARG A 318 -3.19 18.21 -11.41
N LEU A 319 -2.77 17.02 -10.96
CA LEU A 319 -2.91 15.81 -11.75
C LEU A 319 -4.35 15.27 -11.72
N ALA A 320 -5.03 15.34 -10.58
CA ALA A 320 -6.42 14.93 -10.43
C ALA A 320 -7.37 15.75 -11.35
N TRP A 321 -7.14 17.05 -11.51
CA TRP A 321 -7.89 17.87 -12.47
C TRP A 321 -7.73 17.42 -13.92
N ARG A 322 -6.61 16.79 -14.27
CA ARG A 322 -6.37 16.16 -15.57
C ARG A 322 -6.97 14.76 -15.70
N GLY A 323 -7.73 14.30 -14.71
CA GLY A 323 -8.40 13.00 -14.71
C GLY A 323 -7.53 11.83 -14.24
N ASP A 324 -6.37 12.09 -13.65
CA ASP A 324 -5.47 11.06 -13.12
C ASP A 324 -6.05 10.41 -11.85
N ARG A 325 -6.48 9.15 -11.94
CA ARG A 325 -7.07 8.40 -10.82
C ARG A 325 -6.09 8.16 -9.67
N PRO A 326 -4.83 7.76 -9.89
CA PRO A 326 -3.83 7.67 -8.83
C PRO A 326 -3.66 8.97 -8.05
N ALA A 327 -3.62 10.12 -8.74
CA ALA A 327 -3.52 11.41 -8.09
C ALA A 327 -4.75 11.75 -7.24
N LEU A 328 -5.96 11.35 -7.66
CA LEU A 328 -7.17 11.54 -6.88
C LEU A 328 -7.14 10.72 -5.57
N LEU A 329 -6.67 9.46 -5.63
CA LEU A 329 -6.50 8.61 -4.44
C LEU A 329 -5.46 9.19 -3.48
N LEU A 330 -4.34 9.69 -4.01
CA LEU A 330 -3.33 10.36 -3.20
C LEU A 330 -3.90 11.62 -2.53
N LEU A 331 -4.63 12.44 -3.26
CA LEU A 331 -5.28 13.63 -2.72
C LEU A 331 -6.27 13.27 -1.59
N ALA A 332 -7.11 12.26 -1.81
CA ALA A 332 -8.06 11.77 -0.80
C ALA A 332 -7.37 11.26 0.48
N SER A 333 -6.15 10.70 0.34
CA SER A 333 -5.34 10.22 1.46
C SER A 333 -4.63 11.35 2.21
N TRP A 334 -4.07 12.30 1.47
CA TRP A 334 -3.19 13.33 2.02
C TRP A 334 -3.90 14.60 2.48
N ALA A 335 -5.03 14.97 1.84
CA ALA A 335 -5.74 16.18 2.23
C ALA A 335 -6.26 16.13 3.68
N PRO A 336 -6.88 15.03 4.17
CA PRO A 336 -7.24 14.90 5.58
C PRO A 336 -6.02 14.94 6.51
N LEU A 337 -4.93 14.24 6.15
CA LEU A 337 -3.71 14.20 6.96
C LEU A 337 -3.06 15.58 7.06
N ALA A 338 -2.96 16.32 5.94
CA ALA A 338 -2.45 17.69 5.91
C ALA A 338 -3.34 18.63 6.75
N LEU A 339 -4.66 18.51 6.62
CA LEU A 339 -5.60 19.28 7.42
C LEU A 339 -5.38 19.03 8.93
N PHE A 340 -5.33 17.77 9.36
CA PHE A 340 -5.08 17.42 10.76
C PHE A 340 -3.70 17.92 11.24
N ALA A 341 -2.67 17.83 10.40
CA ALA A 341 -1.35 18.36 10.72
C ALA A 341 -1.36 19.89 10.90
N ILE A 342 -2.08 20.62 10.05
CA ILE A 342 -2.24 22.08 10.16
C ILE A 342 -3.03 22.44 11.42
N LEU A 343 -4.17 21.80 11.66
CA LEU A 343 -4.98 22.06 12.85
C LEU A 343 -4.19 21.77 14.13
N ARG A 344 -3.41 20.69 14.15
CA ARG A 344 -2.53 20.37 15.28
C ARG A 344 -1.41 21.39 15.45
N ALA A 345 -0.82 21.88 14.37
CA ALA A 345 0.18 22.93 14.41
C ALA A 345 -0.39 24.25 14.95
N LEU A 346 -1.62 24.60 14.57
CA LEU A 346 -2.32 25.78 15.13
C LEU A 346 -2.56 25.65 16.65
N GLN A 347 -2.93 24.46 17.10
CA GLN A 347 -3.09 24.18 18.54
C GLN A 347 -1.74 24.30 19.29
N LEU A 348 -0.69 23.68 18.75
CA LEU A 348 0.65 23.68 19.37
C LEU A 348 1.30 25.06 19.41
N ASN A 349 0.91 25.97 18.52
CA ASN A 349 1.39 27.35 18.50
C ASN A 349 0.41 28.34 19.20
N GLU A 350 -0.50 27.83 20.02
CA GLU A 350 -1.51 28.62 20.76
C GLU A 350 -2.43 29.50 19.90
N LEU A 351 -2.43 29.30 18.57
CA LEU A 351 -3.30 30.05 17.64
C LEU A 351 -4.73 29.54 17.69
N TRP A 352 -4.96 28.32 18.18
CA TRP A 352 -6.27 27.75 18.43
C TRP A 352 -6.33 27.10 19.82
N LYS A 353 -6.59 27.93 20.82
CA LYS A 353 -6.60 27.52 22.24
C LYS A 353 -7.73 26.55 22.57
N ASP A 354 -8.90 26.73 21.96
CA ASP A 354 -10.11 25.91 22.19
C ASP A 354 -10.17 24.63 21.33
N ALA A 355 -9.04 24.09 20.92
CA ALA A 355 -9.00 22.91 20.09
C ALA A 355 -9.61 21.69 20.82
N PRO A 356 -10.50 20.92 20.16
CA PRO A 356 -11.15 19.79 20.79
C PRO A 356 -10.16 18.65 21.08
N ALA A 357 -10.42 17.88 22.15
CA ALA A 357 -9.54 16.82 22.64
C ALA A 357 -9.24 15.74 21.58
N TRP A 358 -10.20 15.42 20.69
CA TRP A 358 -10.00 14.44 19.62
C TRP A 358 -8.86 14.81 18.64
N LEU A 359 -8.51 16.10 18.55
CA LEU A 359 -7.44 16.56 17.67
C LEU A 359 -6.09 15.91 18.02
N GLY A 360 -5.87 15.55 19.28
CA GLY A 360 -4.69 14.82 19.73
C GLY A 360 -4.49 13.47 19.03
N GLN A 361 -5.59 12.79 18.66
CA GLN A 361 -5.57 11.46 18.02
C GLN A 361 -5.77 11.51 16.50
N SER A 362 -6.12 12.65 15.94
CA SER A 362 -6.46 12.83 14.52
C SER A 362 -5.36 12.41 13.56
N LEU A 363 -4.10 12.68 13.88
CA LEU A 363 -2.95 12.27 13.07
C LEU A 363 -2.81 10.76 13.00
N SER A 364 -3.00 10.06 14.12
CA SER A 364 -2.91 8.59 14.18
C SER A 364 -3.95 7.95 13.26
N PHE A 365 -5.17 8.45 13.31
CA PHE A 365 -6.26 8.02 12.43
C PHE A 365 -5.96 8.38 10.95
N GLY A 366 -5.43 9.58 10.71
CA GLY A 366 -5.02 10.03 9.38
C GLY A 366 -3.99 9.10 8.74
N PHE A 367 -3.01 8.61 9.48
CA PHE A 367 -2.01 7.64 8.99
C PHE A 367 -2.64 6.30 8.58
N VAL A 368 -3.57 5.77 9.40
CA VAL A 368 -4.27 4.50 9.07
C VAL A 368 -5.12 4.67 7.81
N LEU A 369 -5.90 5.76 7.74
CA LEU A 369 -6.74 6.06 6.58
C LEU A 369 -5.90 6.23 5.31
N ALA A 370 -4.82 7.01 5.38
CA ALA A 370 -3.91 7.20 4.27
C ALA A 370 -3.27 5.87 3.84
N GLY A 371 -2.76 5.08 4.80
CA GLY A 371 -2.18 3.77 4.54
C GLY A 371 -3.17 2.82 3.85
N LEU A 372 -4.41 2.75 4.32
CA LEU A 372 -5.45 1.91 3.72
C LEU A 372 -5.76 2.34 2.28
N LEU A 373 -6.04 3.63 2.05
CA LEU A 373 -6.39 4.14 0.72
C LEU A 373 -5.24 3.95 -0.28
N LEU A 374 -3.98 4.20 0.16
CA LEU A 374 -2.82 4.04 -0.71
C LEU A 374 -2.51 2.58 -1.00
N THR A 375 -2.67 1.68 -0.03
CA THR A 375 -2.49 0.23 -0.24
C THR A 375 -3.54 -0.30 -1.22
N LEU A 376 -4.81 0.10 -1.07
CA LEU A 376 -5.88 -0.25 -2.01
C LEU A 376 -5.62 0.32 -3.42
N GLY A 377 -5.16 1.56 -3.51
CA GLY A 377 -4.81 2.20 -4.79
C GLY A 377 -3.69 1.47 -5.53
N LEU A 378 -2.64 1.08 -4.81
CA LEU A 378 -1.53 0.30 -5.38
C LEU A 378 -1.98 -1.12 -5.79
N ALA A 379 -2.80 -1.80 -4.97
CA ALA A 379 -3.35 -3.11 -5.30
C ALA A 379 -4.22 -3.05 -6.57
N HIS A 380 -5.05 -2.02 -6.71
CA HIS A 380 -5.85 -1.82 -7.93
C HIS A 380 -4.97 -1.62 -9.17
N LYS A 381 -3.94 -0.77 -9.07
CA LYS A 381 -2.97 -0.56 -10.17
C LYS A 381 -2.27 -1.87 -10.58
N LEU A 382 -1.91 -2.71 -9.61
CA LEU A 382 -1.31 -4.01 -9.90
C LEU A 382 -2.27 -4.94 -10.67
N LEU A 383 -3.55 -4.96 -10.28
CA LEU A 383 -4.56 -5.75 -10.99
C LEU A 383 -4.79 -5.25 -12.43
N GLU A 384 -4.79 -3.93 -12.65
CA GLU A 384 -4.88 -3.37 -14.01
C GLU A 384 -3.68 -3.80 -14.88
N LEU A 385 -2.45 -3.67 -14.36
CA LEU A 385 -1.23 -4.09 -15.08
C LEU A 385 -1.23 -5.58 -15.41
N ARG A 386 -1.73 -6.44 -14.52
CA ARG A 386 -1.88 -7.88 -14.79
C ARG A 386 -2.89 -8.13 -15.90
N ARG A 387 -4.05 -7.49 -15.84
CA ARG A 387 -5.08 -7.60 -16.89
C ARG A 387 -4.57 -7.16 -18.26
N ASP A 388 -3.86 -6.03 -18.31
CA ASP A 388 -3.28 -5.54 -19.56
C ASP A 388 -2.24 -6.51 -20.13
N ARG A 389 -1.41 -7.09 -19.27
CA ARG A 389 -0.46 -8.13 -19.65
C ARG A 389 -1.15 -9.39 -20.18
N ASP A 390 -2.20 -9.87 -19.49
CA ASP A 390 -2.95 -11.06 -19.87
C ASP A 390 -3.66 -10.84 -21.22
N LEU A 391 -4.24 -9.65 -21.43
CA LEU A 391 -4.85 -9.26 -22.71
C LEU A 391 -3.80 -9.15 -23.84
N ALA A 392 -2.63 -8.60 -23.54
CA ALA A 392 -1.53 -8.54 -24.51
C ALA A 392 -1.02 -9.95 -24.87
N SER A 393 -0.89 -10.83 -23.87
CA SER A 393 -0.53 -12.24 -24.08
C SER A 393 -1.59 -12.95 -24.92
N ALA A 394 -2.86 -12.82 -24.58
CA ALA A 394 -3.95 -13.43 -25.34
C ALA A 394 -4.02 -12.95 -26.79
N ARG A 395 -3.72 -11.68 -27.06
CA ARG A 395 -3.59 -11.17 -28.45
C ARG A 395 -2.38 -11.73 -29.19
N ALA A 396 -1.27 -12.00 -28.49
CA ALA A 396 -0.08 -12.63 -29.06
C ALA A 396 -0.24 -14.14 -29.28
N ASP A 397 -1.27 -14.76 -28.68
CA ASP A 397 -1.53 -16.20 -28.77
C ASP A 397 -2.30 -16.60 -30.04
N ALA A 398 -2.89 -15.65 -30.77
CA ALA A 398 -3.56 -15.89 -32.05
C ALA A 398 -2.79 -15.23 -33.22
N ASP A 399 -2.71 -15.92 -34.35
CA ASP A 399 -2.23 -15.36 -35.60
C ASP A 399 -3.22 -14.33 -36.15
N ALA A 400 -2.75 -13.13 -36.44
CA ALA A 400 -3.61 -12.00 -36.81
C ALA A 400 -4.35 -12.20 -38.15
N LEU A 401 -3.83 -13.03 -39.06
CA LEU A 401 -4.42 -13.27 -40.37
C LEU A 401 -5.46 -14.39 -40.34
N THR A 402 -5.08 -15.52 -39.72
CA THR A 402 -5.88 -16.77 -39.79
C THR A 402 -6.75 -17.01 -38.57
N GLY A 403 -6.45 -16.35 -37.45
CA GLY A 403 -7.11 -16.62 -36.17
C GLY A 403 -6.67 -17.94 -35.50
N ALA A 404 -5.81 -18.74 -36.13
CA ALA A 404 -5.20 -19.92 -35.53
C ALA A 404 -4.29 -19.54 -34.35
N ALA A 405 -3.87 -20.52 -33.55
CA ALA A 405 -2.84 -20.27 -32.54
C ALA A 405 -1.55 -19.77 -33.21
N SER A 406 -0.89 -18.80 -32.56
CA SER A 406 0.44 -18.38 -33.02
C SER A 406 1.45 -19.49 -32.80
N ARG A 407 2.61 -19.44 -33.48
CA ARG A 407 3.70 -20.41 -33.29
C ARG A 407 4.04 -20.60 -31.81
N ALA A 408 4.20 -19.53 -31.06
CA ALA A 408 4.51 -19.61 -29.64
C ALA A 408 3.39 -20.25 -28.81
N ALA A 409 2.13 -20.01 -29.17
CA ALA A 409 0.98 -20.59 -28.49
C ALA A 409 0.84 -22.10 -28.76
N ILE A 410 1.01 -22.53 -30.03
CA ILE A 410 0.90 -23.95 -30.38
C ILE A 410 2.07 -24.78 -29.82
N GLU A 411 3.30 -24.22 -29.77
CA GLU A 411 4.44 -24.86 -29.14
C GLU A 411 4.22 -25.06 -27.63
N ARG A 412 3.67 -24.05 -26.91
CA ARG A 412 3.27 -24.21 -25.49
C ARG A 412 2.19 -25.27 -25.31
N ALA A 413 1.19 -25.27 -26.17
CA ALA A 413 0.12 -26.26 -26.12
C ALA A 413 0.66 -27.68 -26.38
N LEU A 414 1.62 -27.84 -27.27
CA LEU A 414 2.28 -29.12 -27.53
C LEU A 414 3.07 -29.60 -26.29
N VAL A 415 3.85 -28.72 -25.64
CA VAL A 415 4.54 -29.06 -24.38
C VAL A 415 3.57 -29.55 -23.31
N GLN A 416 2.38 -28.93 -23.20
CA GLN A 416 1.37 -29.38 -22.24
C GLN A 416 0.78 -30.75 -22.67
N ALA A 417 0.48 -30.90 -23.96
CA ALA A 417 -0.08 -32.14 -24.50
C ALA A 417 0.88 -33.34 -24.34
N THR A 418 2.20 -33.14 -24.49
CA THR A 418 3.20 -34.21 -24.24
C THR A 418 3.25 -34.62 -22.76
N ARG A 419 3.21 -33.67 -21.85
CA ARG A 419 3.15 -33.98 -20.40
C ARG A 419 1.87 -34.73 -20.01
N ASP A 420 0.73 -34.33 -20.58
CA ASP A 420 -0.55 -34.97 -20.32
C ASP A 420 -0.59 -36.39 -20.91
N ALA A 421 0.03 -36.59 -22.08
CA ALA A 421 0.17 -37.91 -22.71
C ALA A 421 1.03 -38.85 -21.87
N ASP A 422 2.19 -38.38 -21.40
CA ASP A 422 3.09 -39.16 -20.54
C ASP A 422 2.45 -39.47 -19.19
N GLY A 423 1.78 -38.48 -18.58
CA GLY A 423 1.13 -38.66 -17.27
C GLY A 423 -0.07 -39.59 -17.27
N ASN A 424 -0.84 -39.63 -18.37
CA ASN A 424 -2.08 -40.40 -18.49
C ASN A 424 -1.91 -41.69 -19.33
N GLY A 425 -0.75 -41.92 -19.94
CA GLY A 425 -0.52 -43.03 -20.87
C GLY A 425 -1.41 -42.98 -22.11
N THR A 426 -1.78 -41.77 -22.57
CA THR A 426 -2.67 -41.59 -23.73
C THR A 426 -1.85 -41.27 -24.98
N PRO A 427 -2.24 -41.78 -26.18
CA PRO A 427 -1.55 -41.47 -27.40
C PRO A 427 -1.68 -39.98 -27.75
N LEU A 428 -0.63 -39.40 -28.35
CA LEU A 428 -0.60 -38.04 -28.84
C LEU A 428 0.06 -38.08 -30.21
N ALA A 429 -0.48 -37.34 -31.19
CA ALA A 429 0.15 -37.15 -32.47
C ALA A 429 0.21 -35.67 -32.85
N VAL A 430 1.13 -35.36 -33.74
CA VAL A 430 1.22 -34.06 -34.42
C VAL A 430 1.16 -34.23 -35.93
N ALA A 431 0.67 -33.19 -36.61
CA ALA A 431 0.73 -33.13 -38.06
C ALA A 431 1.20 -31.75 -38.51
N PHE A 432 2.24 -31.67 -39.29
CA PHE A 432 2.54 -30.49 -40.09
C PHE A 432 1.71 -30.51 -41.37
N ALA A 433 1.15 -29.39 -41.72
CA ALA A 433 0.41 -29.12 -42.94
C ALA A 433 1.04 -27.93 -43.67
N ASP A 434 1.22 -28.04 -44.97
CA ASP A 434 1.77 -26.99 -45.81
C ASP A 434 0.95 -26.87 -47.11
N ILE A 435 0.61 -25.63 -47.48
CA ILE A 435 -0.17 -25.36 -48.69
C ILE A 435 0.71 -25.53 -49.92
N ASP A 436 0.34 -26.48 -50.74
CA ASP A 436 1.13 -26.81 -51.92
C ASP A 436 1.20 -25.65 -52.92
N LEU A 437 2.41 -25.35 -53.39
CA LEU A 437 2.68 -24.31 -54.40
C LEU A 437 2.14 -22.92 -54.00
N PHE A 438 2.06 -22.61 -52.68
CA PHE A 438 1.54 -21.36 -52.18
C PHE A 438 2.20 -20.11 -52.80
N LYS A 439 3.51 -20.15 -53.00
CA LYS A 439 4.20 -19.08 -53.72
C LYS A 439 3.62 -18.86 -55.13
N GLY A 440 3.25 -19.92 -55.83
CA GLY A 440 2.60 -19.81 -57.16
C GLY A 440 1.22 -19.14 -57.09
N ILE A 441 0.48 -19.38 -56.03
CA ILE A 441 -0.80 -18.68 -55.78
C ILE A 441 -0.56 -17.18 -55.59
N ASN A 442 0.44 -16.80 -54.78
CA ASN A 442 0.81 -15.40 -54.57
C ASN A 442 1.30 -14.72 -55.85
N ASP A 443 2.20 -15.39 -56.58
CA ASP A 443 2.80 -14.84 -57.81
C ASP A 443 1.76 -14.72 -58.94
N GLY A 444 0.78 -15.65 -59.02
CA GLY A 444 -0.26 -15.65 -60.04
C GLY A 444 -1.49 -14.79 -59.75
N HIS A 445 -1.87 -14.65 -58.49
CA HIS A 445 -3.15 -14.03 -58.08
C HIS A 445 -3.01 -12.92 -57.04
N GLY A 446 -1.75 -12.59 -56.64
CA GLY A 446 -1.43 -11.55 -55.67
C GLY A 446 -1.58 -11.99 -54.22
N HIS A 447 -0.94 -11.24 -53.31
CA HIS A 447 -0.88 -11.56 -51.88
C HIS A 447 -2.26 -11.59 -51.20
N GLN A 448 -3.23 -10.82 -51.67
CA GLN A 448 -4.58 -10.82 -51.10
C GLN A 448 -5.27 -12.19 -51.32
N MET A 449 -5.05 -12.85 -52.44
CA MET A 449 -5.56 -14.19 -52.69
C MET A 449 -4.82 -15.23 -51.84
N GLY A 450 -3.49 -15.11 -51.67
CA GLY A 450 -2.74 -15.94 -50.75
C GLY A 450 -3.24 -15.83 -49.31
N ASP A 451 -3.49 -14.61 -48.83
CA ASP A 451 -4.07 -14.38 -47.50
C ASP A 451 -5.46 -15.04 -47.35
N ARG A 452 -6.30 -14.92 -48.36
CA ARG A 452 -7.62 -15.58 -48.39
C ARG A 452 -7.48 -17.10 -48.41
N CYS A 453 -6.53 -17.65 -49.16
CA CYS A 453 -6.21 -19.08 -49.19
C CYS A 453 -5.82 -19.57 -47.79
N LEU A 454 -4.91 -18.87 -47.11
CA LEU A 454 -4.50 -19.19 -45.73
C LEU A 454 -5.69 -19.20 -44.76
N GLN A 455 -6.57 -18.21 -44.86
CA GLN A 455 -7.78 -18.10 -43.99
C GLN A 455 -8.75 -19.27 -44.26
N GLU A 456 -9.02 -19.60 -45.51
CA GLU A 456 -9.95 -20.68 -45.86
C GLU A 456 -9.41 -22.06 -45.52
N VAL A 457 -8.10 -22.31 -45.79
CA VAL A 457 -7.44 -23.56 -45.39
C VAL A 457 -7.50 -23.71 -43.86
N CYS A 458 -7.12 -22.68 -43.09
CA CYS A 458 -7.23 -22.72 -41.63
C CYS A 458 -8.65 -23.03 -41.17
N ARG A 459 -9.66 -22.34 -41.72
CA ARG A 459 -11.06 -22.51 -41.40
C ARG A 459 -11.55 -23.95 -41.71
N THR A 460 -11.12 -24.51 -42.86
CA THR A 460 -11.40 -25.89 -43.27
C THR A 460 -10.77 -26.91 -42.34
N ILE A 461 -9.50 -26.70 -41.91
CA ILE A 461 -8.84 -27.56 -40.91
C ILE A 461 -9.65 -27.61 -39.63
N VAL A 462 -9.99 -26.44 -39.07
CA VAL A 462 -10.77 -26.33 -37.82
C VAL A 462 -12.16 -26.94 -37.96
N ALA A 463 -12.87 -26.64 -39.03
CA ALA A 463 -14.22 -27.20 -39.29
C ALA A 463 -14.23 -28.74 -39.43
N THR A 464 -13.17 -29.31 -40.06
CA THR A 464 -13.07 -30.76 -40.29
C THR A 464 -12.71 -31.55 -39.04
N LEU A 465 -11.86 -30.96 -38.15
CA LEU A 465 -11.31 -31.65 -36.99
C LEU A 465 -12.05 -31.34 -35.69
N GLY A 466 -12.72 -30.19 -35.62
CA GLY A 466 -13.47 -29.72 -34.44
C GLY A 466 -12.56 -29.30 -33.29
N ASP A 467 -13.19 -28.98 -32.15
CA ASP A 467 -12.55 -28.33 -30.98
C ASP A 467 -11.54 -29.20 -30.23
N ARG A 468 -11.39 -30.47 -30.58
CA ARG A 468 -10.47 -31.41 -29.89
C ARG A 468 -9.05 -31.32 -30.43
N VAL A 469 -8.84 -30.67 -31.57
CA VAL A 469 -7.53 -30.51 -32.21
C VAL A 469 -7.10 -29.06 -32.10
N LEU A 470 -5.86 -28.86 -31.68
CA LEU A 470 -5.29 -27.51 -31.62
C LEU A 470 -4.58 -27.23 -32.96
N VAL A 471 -4.91 -26.10 -33.57
CA VAL A 471 -4.37 -25.67 -34.87
C VAL A 471 -3.60 -24.38 -34.66
N GLY A 472 -2.32 -24.36 -35.07
CA GLY A 472 -1.46 -23.18 -35.02
C GLY A 472 -0.80 -22.91 -36.37
N ARG A 473 -0.64 -21.62 -36.70
CA ARG A 473 0.19 -21.21 -37.83
C ARG A 473 1.66 -21.22 -37.41
N TYR A 474 2.43 -22.14 -37.99
CA TYR A 474 3.82 -22.36 -37.57
C TYR A 474 4.82 -21.54 -38.39
N GLY A 475 4.53 -21.34 -39.67
CA GLY A 475 5.33 -20.56 -40.63
C GLY A 475 4.45 -19.77 -41.59
N GLY A 476 5.00 -19.33 -42.72
CA GLY A 476 4.27 -18.57 -43.75
C GLY A 476 2.99 -19.24 -44.22
N ASP A 477 3.12 -20.43 -44.79
CA ASP A 477 2.08 -21.30 -45.34
C ASP A 477 1.95 -22.62 -44.57
N GLU A 478 2.65 -22.76 -43.44
CA GLU A 478 2.70 -23.96 -42.62
C GLU A 478 1.79 -23.88 -41.41
N PHE A 479 1.05 -24.95 -41.14
CA PHE A 479 0.23 -25.14 -39.95
C PHE A 479 0.72 -26.35 -39.16
N LEU A 480 0.73 -26.26 -37.85
CA LEU A 480 0.96 -27.35 -36.92
C LEU A 480 -0.36 -27.72 -36.23
N LEU A 481 -0.71 -29.01 -36.32
CA LEU A 481 -1.87 -29.59 -35.67
C LEU A 481 -1.38 -30.46 -34.51
N VAL A 482 -1.95 -30.26 -33.32
CA VAL A 482 -1.73 -31.11 -32.15
C VAL A 482 -3.01 -31.89 -31.90
N LEU A 483 -2.88 -33.24 -31.94
CA LEU A 483 -3.99 -34.18 -31.87
C LEU A 483 -3.90 -35.02 -30.55
N PRO A 484 -4.43 -34.53 -29.44
CA PRO A 484 -4.44 -35.27 -28.18
C PRO A 484 -5.31 -36.52 -28.28
N ARG A 485 -4.89 -37.59 -27.58
CA ARG A 485 -5.60 -38.88 -27.55
C ARG A 485 -5.77 -39.53 -28.93
N CYS A 486 -4.87 -39.23 -29.85
CA CYS A 486 -4.84 -39.79 -31.21
C CYS A 486 -3.51 -40.54 -31.44
N GLY A 487 -3.60 -41.80 -31.79
CA GLY A 487 -2.44 -42.55 -32.31
C GLY A 487 -2.22 -42.26 -33.80
N LEU A 488 -1.09 -42.75 -34.33
CA LEU A 488 -0.64 -42.48 -35.71
C LEU A 488 -1.72 -42.74 -36.79
N GLY A 489 -2.43 -43.87 -36.67
CA GLY A 489 -3.47 -44.24 -37.63
C GLY A 489 -4.66 -43.28 -37.65
N GLN A 490 -5.07 -42.82 -36.45
CA GLN A 490 -6.17 -41.87 -36.32
C GLN A 490 -5.78 -40.47 -36.78
N ALA A 491 -4.53 -40.05 -36.47
CA ALA A 491 -3.98 -38.78 -36.90
C ALA A 491 -3.81 -38.71 -38.41
N ARG A 492 -3.32 -39.83 -39.05
CA ARG A 492 -3.26 -39.95 -40.50
C ARG A 492 -4.63 -39.85 -41.15
N ALA A 493 -5.62 -40.54 -40.61
CA ALA A 493 -6.99 -40.47 -41.12
C ALA A 493 -7.61 -39.06 -40.95
N ALA A 494 -7.29 -38.36 -39.87
CA ALA A 494 -7.71 -36.97 -39.63
C ALA A 494 -7.06 -36.02 -40.66
N ALA A 495 -5.77 -36.13 -40.88
CA ALA A 495 -5.05 -35.36 -41.90
C ALA A 495 -5.58 -35.62 -43.32
N GLU A 496 -5.93 -36.89 -43.66
CA GLU A 496 -6.49 -37.23 -44.97
C GLU A 496 -7.88 -36.61 -45.16
N ARG A 497 -8.72 -36.58 -44.14
CA ARG A 497 -10.04 -35.87 -44.22
C ARG A 497 -9.84 -34.38 -44.50
N VAL A 498 -8.88 -33.75 -43.83
CA VAL A 498 -8.55 -32.33 -44.07
C VAL A 498 -8.04 -32.13 -45.48
N ARG A 499 -7.12 -32.98 -45.94
CA ARG A 499 -6.57 -32.91 -47.31
C ARG A 499 -7.70 -32.95 -48.37
N VAL A 500 -8.60 -33.88 -48.24
CA VAL A 500 -9.78 -33.98 -49.14
C VAL A 500 -10.65 -32.73 -49.08
N ALA A 501 -10.97 -32.26 -47.85
CA ALA A 501 -11.82 -31.09 -47.70
C ALA A 501 -11.14 -29.79 -48.23
N VAL A 502 -9.84 -29.66 -48.12
CA VAL A 502 -9.09 -28.53 -48.71
C VAL A 502 -9.08 -28.65 -50.24
N GLY A 503 -8.89 -29.85 -50.81
CA GLY A 503 -8.96 -30.08 -52.25
C GLY A 503 -10.33 -29.77 -52.89
N GLU A 504 -11.39 -29.77 -52.10
CA GLU A 504 -12.74 -29.36 -52.51
C GLU A 504 -12.97 -27.86 -52.45
N LEU A 505 -12.08 -27.07 -51.86
CA LEU A 505 -12.22 -25.61 -51.80
C LEU A 505 -12.24 -25.01 -53.21
N ARG A 506 -13.17 -24.09 -53.42
CA ARG A 506 -13.30 -23.32 -54.67
C ARG A 506 -13.09 -21.83 -54.33
N LEU A 507 -11.87 -21.34 -54.47
CA LEU A 507 -11.56 -19.93 -54.27
C LEU A 507 -11.66 -19.22 -55.62
N GLU A 508 -12.44 -18.16 -55.73
CA GLU A 508 -12.59 -17.40 -56.98
C GLU A 508 -11.74 -16.12 -56.94
N ALA A 509 -10.95 -15.93 -57.99
CA ALA A 509 -10.19 -14.74 -58.27
C ALA A 509 -10.38 -14.34 -59.74
N ASP A 510 -10.85 -13.13 -60.03
CA ASP A 510 -11.07 -12.56 -61.35
C ASP A 510 -11.85 -13.47 -62.29
N GLY A 511 -12.87 -14.17 -61.78
CA GLY A 511 -13.73 -15.09 -62.52
C GLY A 511 -13.07 -16.45 -62.84
N ARG A 512 -11.95 -16.75 -62.20
CA ARG A 512 -11.25 -18.07 -62.31
C ARG A 512 -11.22 -18.74 -60.95
N VAL A 513 -11.35 -20.07 -60.94
CA VAL A 513 -11.23 -20.88 -59.73
C VAL A 513 -9.73 -21.14 -59.46
N VAL A 514 -9.31 -20.80 -58.25
CA VAL A 514 -8.00 -21.12 -57.71
C VAL A 514 -8.10 -22.40 -56.89
N GLU A 515 -7.46 -23.48 -57.34
CA GLU A 515 -7.41 -24.74 -56.61
C GLU A 515 -6.29 -24.73 -55.58
N CYS A 516 -6.60 -25.23 -54.38
CA CYS A 516 -5.64 -25.36 -53.28
C CYS A 516 -5.51 -26.84 -52.93
N SER A 517 -4.30 -27.31 -52.72
CA SER A 517 -4.02 -28.59 -52.07
C SER A 517 -3.09 -28.42 -50.89
N VAL A 518 -3.06 -29.41 -50.03
CA VAL A 518 -2.27 -29.39 -48.82
C VAL A 518 -1.56 -30.71 -48.61
N SER A 519 -0.25 -30.67 -48.32
CA SER A 519 0.54 -31.84 -47.95
C SER A 519 0.67 -31.94 -46.45
N PHE A 520 0.65 -33.17 -45.92
CA PHE A 520 0.77 -33.43 -44.48
C PHE A 520 1.93 -34.36 -44.17
N GLY A 521 2.61 -34.08 -43.02
CA GLY A 521 3.54 -35.00 -42.37
C GLY A 521 3.06 -35.28 -40.94
N VAL A 522 2.84 -36.54 -40.63
CA VAL A 522 2.24 -36.96 -39.33
C VAL A 522 3.25 -37.77 -38.52
N ALA A 523 3.37 -37.49 -37.22
CA ALA A 523 4.19 -38.28 -36.31
C ALA A 523 3.44 -38.48 -34.97
N GLU A 524 3.59 -39.66 -34.40
CA GLU A 524 3.07 -39.99 -33.05
C GLU A 524 4.14 -39.74 -32.01
N TRP A 525 3.75 -39.21 -30.85
CA TRP A 525 4.61 -39.02 -29.69
C TRP A 525 5.09 -40.36 -29.16
N VAL A 526 6.40 -40.45 -28.93
CA VAL A 526 7.00 -41.60 -28.25
C VAL A 526 7.41 -41.16 -26.82
N PRO A 527 6.94 -41.83 -25.78
CA PRO A 527 7.31 -41.46 -24.42
C PRO A 527 8.82 -41.36 -24.22
N GLY A 528 9.28 -40.23 -23.65
CA GLY A 528 10.69 -39.97 -23.40
C GLY A 528 11.45 -39.32 -24.57
N GLU A 529 10.85 -39.10 -25.75
CA GLU A 529 11.47 -38.30 -26.79
C GLU A 529 11.41 -36.79 -26.49
N SER A 530 12.27 -35.99 -27.09
CA SER A 530 12.14 -34.54 -27.00
C SER A 530 11.11 -34.00 -28.02
N MET A 531 10.47 -32.88 -27.69
CA MET A 531 9.54 -32.18 -28.60
C MET A 531 10.20 -31.91 -29.98
N GLU A 532 11.48 -31.51 -29.97
CA GLU A 532 12.20 -31.25 -31.22
C GLU A 532 12.36 -32.50 -32.08
N LYS A 533 12.51 -33.69 -31.48
CA LYS A 533 12.58 -34.95 -32.23
C LYS A 533 11.23 -35.28 -32.86
N LEU A 534 10.13 -35.13 -32.11
CA LEU A 534 8.76 -35.31 -32.62
C LEU A 534 8.49 -34.39 -33.82
N LEU A 535 8.77 -33.10 -33.66
CA LEU A 535 8.58 -32.12 -34.76
C LEU A 535 9.45 -32.42 -35.97
N ARG A 536 10.72 -32.82 -35.78
CA ARG A 536 11.59 -33.23 -36.90
C ARG A 536 11.05 -34.45 -37.64
N ARG A 537 10.46 -35.45 -36.96
CA ARG A 537 9.86 -36.63 -37.62
C ARG A 537 8.64 -36.23 -38.42
N ALA A 538 7.81 -35.34 -37.90
CA ALA A 538 6.64 -34.84 -38.63
C ALA A 538 7.06 -33.99 -39.84
N ASP A 539 8.10 -33.15 -39.71
CA ASP A 539 8.66 -32.38 -40.84
C ASP A 539 9.26 -33.25 -41.92
N ALA A 540 10.04 -34.27 -41.54
CA ALA A 540 10.60 -35.26 -42.49
C ALA A 540 9.48 -36.01 -43.26
N ALA A 541 8.39 -36.35 -42.58
CA ALA A 541 7.20 -36.94 -43.22
C ALA A 541 6.51 -35.95 -44.18
N LEU A 542 6.42 -34.66 -43.83
CA LEU A 542 5.90 -33.60 -44.69
C LEU A 542 6.78 -33.45 -45.96
N TYR A 543 8.09 -33.44 -45.77
CA TYR A 543 9.04 -33.39 -46.89
C TYR A 543 8.87 -34.59 -47.84
N ALA A 544 8.67 -35.79 -47.28
CA ALA A 544 8.37 -36.98 -48.08
C ALA A 544 7.07 -36.84 -48.89
N SER A 545 6.01 -36.22 -48.29
CA SER A 545 4.77 -35.92 -49.02
C SER A 545 5.00 -34.95 -50.18
N LYS A 546 5.76 -33.87 -49.95
CA LYS A 546 6.10 -32.91 -51.03
C LYS A 546 6.92 -33.52 -52.13
N SER A 547 7.92 -34.36 -51.80
CA SER A 547 8.80 -35.04 -52.75
C SER A 547 8.12 -36.12 -53.58
N ALA A 548 7.11 -36.79 -53.03
CA ALA A 548 6.34 -37.83 -53.69
C ALA A 548 5.23 -37.31 -54.63
N GLY A 549 5.13 -35.99 -54.84
CA GLY A 549 4.18 -35.39 -55.79
C GLY A 549 3.11 -34.55 -55.14
N ARG A 550 3.23 -34.18 -53.84
CA ARG A 550 2.31 -33.32 -53.09
C ARG A 550 0.90 -33.92 -52.93
N ASP A 551 -0.03 -33.11 -52.41
CA ASP A 551 -1.44 -33.46 -52.18
C ASP A 551 -1.58 -34.87 -51.56
N ARG A 552 -0.90 -35.11 -50.44
CA ARG A 552 -0.90 -36.38 -49.71
C ARG A 552 -0.52 -36.29 -48.26
N VAL A 553 -0.72 -37.38 -47.56
CA VAL A 553 -0.36 -37.57 -46.15
C VAL A 553 0.70 -38.65 -46.03
N SER A 554 1.88 -38.30 -45.54
CA SER A 554 2.91 -39.24 -45.10
C SER A 554 3.00 -39.30 -43.58
N ALA A 555 3.39 -40.45 -43.05
CA ALA A 555 3.52 -40.67 -41.62
C ALA A 555 4.91 -41.23 -41.29
N SER A 556 5.52 -40.72 -40.23
CA SER A 556 6.75 -41.28 -39.68
C SER A 556 6.42 -42.42 -38.72
N ALA A 557 7.02 -43.60 -38.93
CA ALA A 557 6.83 -44.75 -38.06
C ALA A 557 7.50 -44.52 -36.67
N ALA A 558 6.96 -45.15 -35.62
CA ALA A 558 7.58 -45.09 -34.30
C ALA A 558 8.95 -45.78 -34.23
N SER A 559 9.23 -46.74 -35.14
CA SER A 559 10.54 -47.37 -35.32
C SER A 559 11.64 -46.37 -35.63
N ASP A 560 11.35 -45.34 -36.45
CA ASP A 560 12.31 -44.28 -36.81
C ASP A 560 12.74 -43.44 -35.59
N ALA A 561 11.94 -43.43 -34.52
CA ALA A 561 12.28 -42.75 -33.25
C ALA A 561 13.24 -43.60 -32.39
N LEU A 562 13.10 -44.93 -32.42
CA LEU A 562 13.95 -45.84 -31.63
C LEU A 562 15.37 -45.95 -32.23
N ASP A 563 15.51 -45.97 -33.56
CA ASP A 563 16.82 -45.96 -34.25
C ASP A 563 17.57 -44.63 -34.06
N ALA A 564 16.89 -43.53 -33.79
CA ALA A 564 17.50 -42.23 -33.47
C ALA A 564 17.86 -42.06 -31.99
N MET A 565 17.45 -42.97 -31.11
CA MET A 565 17.76 -42.98 -29.66
C MET A 565 18.92 -43.94 -29.33
N ALA A 566 19.30 -44.83 -30.25
CA ALA A 566 20.49 -45.69 -30.19
C ALA A 566 21.71 -44.99 -30.81
#